data_e835ad3b9504e6dc827043acee6194e1
#
_entry.id   e835ad3b9504e6dc827043acee6194e1
#
_cell.length_a   1.000
_cell.length_b   1.000
_cell.length_c   1.000
_cell.angle_alpha   90.00
_cell.angle_beta   90.00
_cell.angle_gamma   90.00
#
_symmetry.space_group_name_H-M   'P 1'
#
loop_
_entity.id
_entity.type
_entity.pdbx_description
1 polymer ?
#
loop_
_entity_poly.entity_id
_entity_poly.type
_entity_poly.pdbx_seq_one_letter_code
_entity_poly.pdbx_strand_id
1 'polypeptide(L)'
;MIERQNYLKIKEHLKYLEEVLQLNPASVERYRFYLRHLLLWADDQNFRNVQAIRPTLPSYLASIPGKDGRGTLASVSQKKILDSSKRFFRWAKITFPREMNSLPISWIDTLRRPRQPQISSENIFVSLNEVQTLINTIVPEESLALLRDKAAAAMLFLSGIRASAFTTLPISAVDLDNLTLRQWPELGVHTKNGKKATTFLLNLPEVLEPVRQWDEIVRKSLPGSSPWYAPISHSWGDQFLSQEQPGKTRSQALQKRLQLLFSLAELDFKSPHKFRHGHAVYGLLHAQTMADYKAVSMNLMHESIEITDSTYAPMLSSDVQERIAGLSGKAMSTPGCQAHLVGDELESFLNKLDHESQKRALIFIAERLAQ
;
A
#
# COMPACT_ATOMS: atom_id res chain seq x y z
N MET A 1 34.03 -5.54 21.59
CA MET A 1 34.31 -4.08 21.33
C MET A 1 34.27 -3.90 19.83
N ILE A 2 33.46 -2.93 19.32
CA ILE A 2 33.33 -2.75 17.86
C ILE A 2 34.65 -2.26 17.26
N GLU A 3 35.12 -2.93 16.22
CA GLU A 3 36.33 -2.57 15.50
C GLU A 3 36.15 -1.19 14.78
N ARG A 4 37.09 -0.25 15.05
CA ARG A 4 37.00 1.14 14.61
C ARG A 4 36.98 1.28 13.08
N GLN A 5 37.77 0.51 12.36
CA GLN A 5 37.86 0.61 10.90
C GLN A 5 36.55 0.13 10.23
N ASN A 6 35.89 -0.88 10.80
CA ASN A 6 34.58 -1.34 10.35
C ASN A 6 33.54 -0.22 10.47
N TYR A 7 33.52 0.46 11.62
CA TYR A 7 32.62 1.61 11.84
C TYR A 7 32.87 2.73 10.84
N LEU A 8 34.14 3.09 10.58
CA LEU A 8 34.47 4.12 9.60
C LEU A 8 34.04 3.76 8.19
N LYS A 9 34.25 2.52 7.75
CA LYS A 9 33.79 2.04 6.43
C LYS A 9 32.26 2.07 6.30
N ILE A 10 31.53 1.71 7.35
CA ILE A 10 30.06 1.83 7.35
C ILE A 10 29.63 3.28 7.30
N LYS A 11 30.27 4.18 8.05
CA LYS A 11 29.98 5.63 8.01
C LYS A 11 30.18 6.19 6.60
N GLU A 12 31.26 5.80 5.93
CA GLU A 12 31.53 6.20 4.55
C GLU A 12 30.51 5.64 3.55
N HIS A 13 30.09 4.38 3.74
CA HIS A 13 29.00 3.81 2.94
C HIS A 13 27.70 4.56 3.12
N LEU A 14 27.32 4.92 4.34
CA LEU A 14 26.12 5.71 4.61
C LEU A 14 26.18 7.08 3.93
N LYS A 15 27.35 7.74 3.96
CA LYS A 15 27.59 8.98 3.23
C LYS A 15 27.46 8.80 1.70
N TYR A 16 28.00 7.72 1.16
CA TYR A 16 27.83 7.35 -0.25
C TYR A 16 26.35 7.15 -0.62
N LEU A 17 25.56 6.49 0.25
CA LEU A 17 24.10 6.32 0.02
C LEU A 17 23.37 7.67 0.00
N GLU A 18 23.77 8.61 0.83
CA GLU A 18 23.17 9.95 0.92
C GLU A 18 23.59 10.87 -0.21
N GLU A 19 24.89 11.04 -0.43
CA GLU A 19 25.44 12.04 -1.35
C GLU A 19 25.50 11.57 -2.81
N VAL A 20 25.84 10.31 -3.04
CA VAL A 20 26.00 9.79 -4.41
C VAL A 20 24.72 9.14 -4.93
N LEU A 21 24.07 8.30 -4.10
CA LEU A 21 22.81 7.65 -4.49
C LEU A 21 21.58 8.48 -4.14
N GLN A 22 21.75 9.63 -3.50
CA GLN A 22 20.70 10.59 -3.15
C GLN A 22 19.49 9.94 -2.45
N LEU A 23 19.74 8.96 -1.60
CA LEU A 23 18.68 8.35 -0.81
C LEU A 23 18.15 9.35 0.22
N ASN A 24 16.82 9.33 0.42
CA ASN A 24 16.24 10.19 1.43
C ASN A 24 16.75 9.84 2.85
N PRO A 25 16.79 10.83 3.78
CA PRO A 25 17.34 10.63 5.14
C PRO A 25 16.73 9.47 5.90
N ALA A 26 15.42 9.22 5.75
CA ALA A 26 14.74 8.12 6.42
C ALA A 26 15.21 6.74 5.89
N SER A 27 15.62 6.66 4.62
CA SER A 27 16.21 5.45 4.05
C SER A 27 17.62 5.24 4.58
N VAL A 28 18.44 6.30 4.66
CA VAL A 28 19.80 6.24 5.20
C VAL A 28 19.77 5.78 6.66
N GLU A 29 18.84 6.31 7.49
CA GLU A 29 18.65 5.86 8.87
C GLU A 29 18.29 4.37 8.97
N ARG A 30 17.48 3.84 8.05
CA ARG A 30 17.18 2.40 7.99
C ARG A 30 18.44 1.58 7.67
N TYR A 31 19.26 2.03 6.73
CA TYR A 31 20.55 1.37 6.43
C TYR A 31 21.48 1.43 7.63
N ARG A 32 21.54 2.55 8.36
CA ARG A 32 22.29 2.67 9.61
C ARG A 32 21.85 1.62 10.64
N PHE A 33 20.54 1.48 10.84
CA PHE A 33 19.98 0.45 11.71
C PHE A 33 20.37 -0.96 11.26
N TYR A 34 20.27 -1.28 9.95
CA TYR A 34 20.61 -2.60 9.44
C TYR A 34 22.10 -2.90 9.58
N LEU A 35 22.95 -1.97 9.22
CA LEU A 35 24.41 -2.14 9.27
C LEU A 35 24.97 -2.12 10.71
N ARG A 36 24.22 -1.58 11.67
CA ARG A 36 24.56 -1.76 13.09
C ARG A 36 24.62 -3.24 13.50
N HIS A 37 23.70 -4.05 12.99
CA HIS A 37 23.71 -5.50 13.27
C HIS A 37 24.93 -6.19 12.67
N LEU A 38 25.40 -5.76 11.51
CA LEU A 38 26.65 -6.25 10.92
C LEU A 38 27.86 -5.90 11.77
N LEU A 39 27.91 -4.68 12.33
CA LEU A 39 28.98 -4.25 13.26
C LEU A 39 28.99 -5.09 14.55
N LEU A 40 27.80 -5.29 15.13
CA LEU A 40 27.67 -6.06 16.38
C LEU A 40 28.03 -7.54 16.19
N TRP A 41 27.72 -8.11 15.03
CA TRP A 41 28.09 -9.47 14.69
C TRP A 41 29.58 -9.62 14.48
N ALA A 42 30.22 -8.68 13.77
CA ALA A 42 31.68 -8.74 13.50
C ALA A 42 32.52 -8.45 14.74
N ASP A 43 31.93 -7.70 15.71
CA ASP A 43 32.56 -7.29 16.98
C ASP A 43 33.95 -6.67 16.76
N ASP A 44 35.02 -7.34 17.21
CA ASP A 44 36.42 -6.91 17.08
C ASP A 44 37.10 -7.38 15.78
N GLN A 45 36.43 -8.22 15.00
CA GLN A 45 36.98 -8.75 13.75
C GLN A 45 36.91 -7.71 12.63
N ASN A 46 38.06 -7.36 12.08
CA ASN A 46 38.12 -6.43 10.95
C ASN A 46 37.48 -7.03 9.70
N PHE A 47 36.67 -6.26 8.98
CA PHE A 47 36.03 -6.68 7.72
C PHE A 47 37.03 -7.12 6.65
N ARG A 48 38.28 -6.69 6.71
CA ARG A 48 39.37 -7.17 5.87
C ARG A 48 39.57 -8.68 5.97
N ASN A 49 39.38 -9.23 7.17
CA ASN A 49 39.60 -10.63 7.48
C ASN A 49 38.30 -11.41 7.70
N VAL A 50 37.15 -10.82 7.36
CA VAL A 50 35.84 -11.39 7.66
C VAL A 50 35.58 -12.74 6.99
N GLN A 51 36.25 -13.04 5.87
CA GLN A 51 36.20 -14.36 5.24
C GLN A 51 36.79 -15.48 6.09
N ALA A 52 37.65 -15.17 7.08
CA ALA A 52 38.15 -16.14 8.04
C ALA A 52 37.07 -16.56 9.05
N ILE A 53 36.03 -15.76 9.20
CA ILE A 53 34.88 -16.08 10.03
C ILE A 53 33.88 -16.89 9.18
N ARG A 54 33.34 -17.98 9.76
CA ARG A 54 32.19 -18.65 9.13
C ARG A 54 31.06 -17.63 8.92
N PRO A 55 30.27 -17.70 7.83
CA PRO A 55 29.20 -16.72 7.55
C PRO A 55 28.00 -16.95 8.49
N THR A 56 28.19 -16.75 9.78
CA THR A 56 27.23 -17.01 10.86
C THR A 56 26.28 -15.83 11.09
N LEU A 57 26.39 -14.73 10.32
CA LEU A 57 25.48 -13.59 10.45
C LEU A 57 24.00 -14.00 10.40
N PRO A 58 23.54 -14.91 9.52
CA PRO A 58 22.14 -15.35 9.54
C PRO A 58 21.73 -16.01 10.87
N SER A 59 22.58 -16.86 11.44
CA SER A 59 22.33 -17.52 12.73
C SER A 59 22.35 -16.52 13.90
N TYR A 60 23.28 -15.56 13.89
CA TYR A 60 23.31 -14.46 14.84
C TYR A 60 22.01 -13.64 14.80
N LEU A 61 21.50 -13.28 13.62
CA LEU A 61 20.26 -12.55 13.49
C LEU A 61 19.05 -13.35 13.99
N ALA A 62 19.06 -14.66 13.84
CA ALA A 62 18.02 -15.53 14.35
C ALA A 62 18.02 -15.65 15.90
N SER A 63 19.15 -15.34 16.57
CA SER A 63 19.23 -15.33 18.03
C SER A 63 18.87 -13.98 18.68
N ILE A 64 18.72 -12.90 17.88
CA ILE A 64 18.38 -11.59 18.42
C ILE A 64 16.91 -11.56 18.88
N PRO A 65 16.63 -11.11 20.11
CA PRO A 65 15.24 -10.97 20.61
C PRO A 65 14.43 -9.98 19.76
N GLY A 66 13.15 -10.24 19.62
CA GLY A 66 12.20 -9.31 19.01
C GLY A 66 12.06 -8.00 19.81
N LYS A 67 11.43 -6.99 19.20
CA LYS A 67 11.29 -5.64 19.78
C LYS A 67 10.63 -5.64 21.16
N ASP A 68 9.72 -6.55 21.41
CA ASP A 68 8.96 -6.64 22.66
C ASP A 68 9.49 -7.72 23.60
N GLY A 69 10.72 -8.21 23.37
CA GLY A 69 11.33 -9.31 24.14
C GLY A 69 10.67 -10.69 23.87
N ARG A 70 9.64 -10.74 23.03
CA ARG A 70 8.95 -11.98 22.64
C ARG A 70 9.44 -12.46 21.28
N GLY A 71 9.82 -13.73 21.22
CA GLY A 71 10.32 -14.34 19.98
C GLY A 71 11.66 -13.77 19.50
N THR A 72 11.94 -13.90 18.23
CA THR A 72 13.17 -13.45 17.56
C THR A 72 12.91 -12.29 16.60
N LEU A 73 14.00 -11.66 16.14
CA LEU A 73 13.92 -10.60 15.14
C LEU A 73 13.11 -11.05 13.92
N ALA A 74 12.11 -10.24 13.53
CA ALA A 74 11.18 -10.58 12.44
C ALA A 74 11.94 -10.98 11.15
N SER A 75 11.44 -12.03 10.49
CA SER A 75 12.02 -12.63 9.29
C SER A 75 12.29 -11.63 8.17
N VAL A 76 11.36 -10.67 7.96
CA VAL A 76 11.53 -9.58 6.98
C VAL A 76 12.68 -8.65 7.36
N SER A 77 12.86 -8.36 8.67
CA SER A 77 13.97 -7.54 9.15
C SER A 77 15.30 -8.25 8.96
N GLN A 78 15.40 -9.55 9.28
CA GLN A 78 16.59 -10.34 9.03
C GLN A 78 16.99 -10.32 7.56
N LYS A 79 16.03 -10.51 6.63
CA LYS A 79 16.28 -10.41 5.19
C LYS A 79 16.86 -9.06 4.80
N LYS A 80 16.27 -7.96 5.26
CA LYS A 80 16.74 -6.60 4.96
C LYS A 80 18.14 -6.32 5.50
N ILE A 81 18.48 -6.85 6.68
CA ILE A 81 19.82 -6.73 7.26
C ILE A 81 20.85 -7.49 6.39
N LEU A 82 20.54 -8.72 6.00
CA LEU A 82 21.41 -9.53 5.14
C LEU A 82 21.60 -8.88 3.76
N ASP A 83 20.55 -8.39 3.14
CA ASP A 83 20.62 -7.73 1.84
C ASP A 83 21.44 -6.43 1.93
N SER A 84 21.27 -5.66 3.02
CA SER A 84 22.05 -4.44 3.28
C SER A 84 23.53 -4.77 3.53
N SER A 85 23.83 -5.84 4.24
CA SER A 85 25.20 -6.32 4.50
C SER A 85 25.88 -6.76 3.21
N LYS A 86 25.20 -7.51 2.34
CA LYS A 86 25.72 -7.87 1.00
C LYS A 86 26.01 -6.65 0.15
N ARG A 87 25.09 -5.67 0.13
CA ARG A 87 25.26 -4.43 -0.61
C ARG A 87 26.48 -3.65 -0.11
N PHE A 88 26.65 -3.56 1.21
CA PHE A 88 27.81 -2.94 1.83
C PHE A 88 29.12 -3.63 1.41
N PHE A 89 29.23 -4.96 1.53
CA PHE A 89 30.45 -5.68 1.16
C PHE A 89 30.78 -5.56 -0.33
N ARG A 90 29.79 -5.62 -1.20
CA ARG A 90 30.00 -5.39 -2.64
C ARG A 90 30.51 -3.98 -2.95
N TRP A 91 29.93 -2.99 -2.32
CA TRP A 91 30.42 -1.60 -2.41
C TRP A 91 31.85 -1.47 -1.84
N ALA A 92 32.11 -2.03 -0.67
CA ALA A 92 33.42 -1.99 -0.02
C ALA A 92 34.52 -2.63 -0.89
N LYS A 93 34.23 -3.73 -1.59
CA LYS A 93 35.18 -4.33 -2.54
C LYS A 93 35.55 -3.39 -3.68
N ILE A 94 34.62 -2.60 -4.17
CA ILE A 94 34.87 -1.64 -5.26
C ILE A 94 35.62 -0.42 -4.72
N THR A 95 35.23 0.07 -3.54
CA THR A 95 35.78 1.33 -2.98
C THR A 95 37.15 1.12 -2.33
N PHE A 96 37.38 -0.04 -1.68
CA PHE A 96 38.62 -0.39 -0.98
C PHE A 96 39.28 -1.68 -1.53
N PRO A 97 39.64 -1.73 -2.83
CA PRO A 97 40.06 -2.94 -3.48
C PRO A 97 41.30 -3.55 -2.81
N ARG A 98 42.25 -2.72 -2.35
CA ARG A 98 43.49 -3.19 -1.67
C ARG A 98 43.20 -3.87 -0.33
N GLU A 99 42.19 -3.40 0.39
CA GLU A 99 41.84 -3.95 1.70
C GLU A 99 40.86 -5.12 1.64
N MET A 100 39.95 -5.10 0.65
CA MET A 100 38.84 -6.06 0.54
C MET A 100 39.07 -7.10 -0.58
N ASN A 101 40.26 -7.14 -1.18
CA ASN A 101 40.56 -8.03 -2.31
C ASN A 101 40.40 -9.52 -1.92
N SER A 102 40.82 -9.87 -0.72
CA SER A 102 40.76 -11.25 -0.19
C SER A 102 39.35 -11.76 0.08
N LEU A 103 38.34 -10.88 0.14
CA LEU A 103 36.93 -11.26 0.39
C LEU A 103 36.29 -11.83 -0.89
N PRO A 104 35.98 -13.14 -0.99
CA PRO A 104 35.37 -13.72 -2.16
C PRO A 104 33.90 -13.28 -2.30
N ILE A 105 33.41 -13.08 -3.53
CA ILE A 105 32.00 -12.81 -3.78
C ILE A 105 31.13 -13.99 -3.35
N SER A 106 31.62 -15.21 -3.53
CA SER A 106 30.96 -16.44 -3.06
C SER A 106 30.68 -16.41 -1.56
N TRP A 107 31.63 -15.90 -0.74
CA TRP A 107 31.40 -15.73 0.70
C TRP A 107 30.26 -14.72 0.98
N ILE A 108 30.22 -13.58 0.28
CA ILE A 108 29.15 -12.59 0.40
C ILE A 108 27.79 -13.24 0.07
N ASP A 109 27.76 -14.10 -0.93
CA ASP A 109 26.52 -14.75 -1.38
C ASP A 109 26.01 -15.83 -0.42
N THR A 110 26.86 -16.35 0.47
CA THR A 110 26.47 -17.28 1.54
C THR A 110 25.66 -16.59 2.66
N LEU A 111 25.68 -15.27 2.75
CA LEU A 111 24.86 -14.52 3.70
C LEU A 111 23.37 -14.60 3.32
N ARG A 112 22.79 -15.79 3.42
CA ARG A 112 21.39 -16.08 3.09
C ARG A 112 20.68 -16.63 4.33
N ARG A 113 19.40 -16.29 4.46
CA ARG A 113 18.56 -16.99 5.42
C ARG A 113 18.39 -18.45 5.01
N PRO A 114 18.33 -19.37 5.96
CA PRO A 114 17.83 -20.71 5.70
C PRO A 114 16.43 -20.60 5.06
N ARG A 115 16.13 -21.42 4.07
CA ARG A 115 14.78 -21.55 3.53
C ARG A 115 13.88 -22.02 4.68
N GLN A 116 12.98 -21.16 5.10
CA GLN A 116 11.90 -21.56 6.00
C GLN A 116 10.67 -21.86 5.14
N PRO A 117 9.85 -22.86 5.50
CA PRO A 117 8.53 -23.02 4.91
C PRO A 117 7.82 -21.67 5.00
N GLN A 118 7.24 -21.21 3.91
CA GLN A 118 6.31 -20.08 3.96
C GLN A 118 5.11 -20.55 4.79
N ILE A 119 5.11 -20.23 6.07
CA ILE A 119 3.87 -20.23 6.83
C ILE A 119 3.07 -19.11 6.19
N SER A 120 1.97 -19.46 5.52
CA SER A 120 1.03 -18.49 5.00
C SER A 120 0.62 -17.61 6.17
N SER A 121 1.15 -16.39 6.24
CA SER A 121 0.59 -15.40 7.15
C SER A 121 -0.86 -15.23 6.72
N GLU A 122 -1.81 -15.38 7.64
CA GLU A 122 -3.19 -15.02 7.37
C GLU A 122 -3.22 -13.67 6.66
N ASN A 123 -3.90 -13.64 5.52
CA ASN A 123 -3.98 -12.46 4.68
C ASN A 123 -4.93 -11.47 5.34
N ILE A 124 -4.43 -10.77 6.36
CA ILE A 124 -5.21 -9.83 7.16
C ILE A 124 -5.42 -8.54 6.37
N PHE A 125 -6.66 -8.18 6.12
CA PHE A 125 -7.10 -6.90 5.55
C PHE A 125 -8.35 -6.40 6.27
N VAL A 126 -8.73 -5.14 6.07
CA VAL A 126 -10.00 -4.59 6.58
C VAL A 126 -11.07 -4.84 5.52
N SER A 127 -12.09 -5.64 5.86
CA SER A 127 -13.22 -5.93 4.99
C SER A 127 -14.22 -4.78 4.93
N LEU A 128 -15.14 -4.79 3.95
CA LEU A 128 -16.22 -3.83 3.86
C LEU A 128 -17.11 -3.87 5.13
N ASN A 129 -17.45 -5.08 5.60
CA ASN A 129 -18.27 -5.25 6.81
C ASN A 129 -17.60 -4.62 8.04
N GLU A 130 -16.27 -4.78 8.20
CA GLU A 130 -15.55 -4.14 9.30
C GLU A 130 -15.54 -2.60 9.16
N VAL A 131 -15.42 -2.08 7.95
CA VAL A 131 -15.54 -0.62 7.72
C VAL A 131 -16.93 -0.13 8.11
N GLN A 132 -17.99 -0.83 7.70
CA GLN A 132 -19.36 -0.49 8.08
C GLN A 132 -19.56 -0.55 9.61
N THR A 133 -19.00 -1.55 10.30
CA THR A 133 -19.02 -1.62 11.77
C THR A 133 -18.29 -0.41 12.39
N LEU A 134 -17.10 -0.06 11.88
CA LEU A 134 -16.32 1.08 12.39
C LEU A 134 -17.06 2.42 12.23
N ILE A 135 -17.67 2.68 11.08
CA ILE A 135 -18.37 3.95 10.83
C ILE A 135 -19.70 4.05 11.58
N ASN A 136 -20.36 2.91 11.83
CA ASN A 136 -21.64 2.82 12.55
C ASN A 136 -21.46 2.65 14.06
N THR A 137 -20.24 2.68 14.59
CA THR A 137 -19.98 2.58 16.03
C THR A 137 -20.69 3.70 16.77
N ILE A 138 -21.58 3.35 17.70
CA ILE A 138 -22.35 4.28 18.51
C ILE A 138 -21.65 4.46 19.86
N VAL A 139 -21.48 5.72 20.26
CA VAL A 139 -20.98 6.09 21.59
C VAL A 139 -21.96 7.07 22.24
N PRO A 140 -22.01 7.16 23.59
CA PRO A 140 -22.94 8.05 24.27
C PRO A 140 -22.80 9.52 23.89
N GLU A 141 -21.55 9.96 23.63
CA GLU A 141 -21.24 11.34 23.18
C GLU A 141 -20.31 11.25 21.96
N GLU A 142 -20.82 11.62 20.79
CA GLU A 142 -20.03 11.62 19.57
C GLU A 142 -19.17 12.89 19.52
N SER A 143 -17.87 12.70 19.70
CA SER A 143 -16.90 13.80 19.65
C SER A 143 -16.49 14.14 18.21
N LEU A 144 -16.09 15.39 17.97
CA LEU A 144 -15.52 15.82 16.67
C LEU A 144 -14.34 14.91 16.24
N ALA A 145 -13.54 14.45 17.21
CA ALA A 145 -12.45 13.51 16.94
C ALA A 145 -12.95 12.16 16.46
N LEU A 146 -14.06 11.66 16.97
CA LEU A 146 -14.64 10.38 16.52
C LEU A 146 -15.24 10.49 15.12
N LEU A 147 -15.97 11.57 14.81
CA LEU A 147 -16.47 11.86 13.46
C LEU A 147 -15.33 11.86 12.44
N ARG A 148 -14.24 12.58 12.73
CA ARG A 148 -13.03 12.56 11.90
C ARG A 148 -12.46 11.18 11.71
N ASP A 149 -12.41 10.37 12.77
CA ASP A 149 -11.76 9.06 12.72
C ASP A 149 -12.60 8.04 11.97
N LYS A 150 -13.95 8.11 12.07
CA LYS A 150 -14.89 7.36 11.23
C LYS A 150 -14.73 7.73 9.75
N ALA A 151 -14.70 9.01 9.44
CA ALA A 151 -14.47 9.51 8.09
C ALA A 151 -13.08 9.08 7.55
N ALA A 152 -12.06 9.04 8.41
CA ALA A 152 -10.73 8.55 8.03
C ALA A 152 -10.73 7.06 7.70
N ALA A 153 -11.41 6.22 8.49
CA ALA A 153 -11.55 4.78 8.20
C ALA A 153 -12.26 4.56 6.85
N ALA A 154 -13.37 5.26 6.61
CA ALA A 154 -14.09 5.22 5.34
C ALA A 154 -13.21 5.67 4.17
N MET A 155 -12.57 6.83 4.25
CA MET A 155 -11.72 7.38 3.18
C MET A 155 -10.54 6.47 2.84
N LEU A 156 -9.89 5.89 3.85
CA LEU A 156 -8.77 4.94 3.66
C LEU A 156 -9.22 3.69 2.89
N PHE A 157 -10.41 3.18 3.17
CA PHE A 157 -10.97 2.04 2.45
C PHE A 157 -11.41 2.41 1.05
N LEU A 158 -12.18 3.49 0.90
CA LEU A 158 -12.73 3.91 -0.40
C LEU A 158 -11.65 4.26 -1.42
N SER A 159 -10.51 4.80 -0.98
CA SER A 159 -9.43 5.26 -1.86
C SER A 159 -8.24 4.31 -1.95
N GLY A 160 -8.01 3.48 -0.95
CA GLY A 160 -6.77 2.73 -0.82
C GLY A 160 -5.51 3.60 -0.67
N ILE A 161 -5.65 4.88 -0.32
CA ILE A 161 -4.54 5.83 -0.16
C ILE A 161 -3.57 5.39 0.94
N ARG A 162 -2.27 5.71 0.78
CA ARG A 162 -1.27 5.44 1.83
C ARG A 162 -1.42 6.43 2.99
N ALA A 163 -1.21 5.96 4.22
CA ALA A 163 -1.35 6.78 5.44
C ALA A 163 -0.54 8.09 5.37
N SER A 164 0.69 8.07 4.82
CA SER A 164 1.50 9.29 4.67
C SER A 164 0.90 10.32 3.72
N ALA A 165 0.32 9.86 2.61
CA ALA A 165 -0.36 10.74 1.67
C ALA A 165 -1.68 11.24 2.25
N PHE A 166 -2.46 10.36 2.89
CA PHE A 166 -3.73 10.71 3.53
C PHE A 166 -3.56 11.81 4.60
N THR A 167 -2.58 11.65 5.49
CA THR A 167 -2.37 12.60 6.59
C THR A 167 -1.82 13.97 6.17
N THR A 168 -1.38 14.09 4.93
CA THR A 168 -0.90 15.36 4.34
C THR A 168 -1.80 15.85 3.19
N LEU A 169 -2.92 15.18 2.94
CA LEU A 169 -3.86 15.53 1.88
C LEU A 169 -4.58 16.83 2.26
N PRO A 170 -4.46 17.93 1.49
CA PRO A 170 -5.19 19.16 1.76
C PRO A 170 -6.66 19.04 1.37
N ILE A 171 -7.51 19.84 1.99
CA ILE A 171 -8.97 19.90 1.69
C ILE A 171 -9.21 20.16 0.21
N SER A 172 -8.44 21.07 -0.41
CA SER A 172 -8.55 21.41 -1.82
C SER A 172 -8.21 20.24 -2.78
N ALA A 173 -7.55 19.20 -2.29
CA ALA A 173 -7.21 18.01 -3.09
C ALA A 173 -8.31 16.93 -3.09
N VAL A 174 -9.33 17.10 -2.26
CA VAL A 174 -10.49 16.20 -2.17
C VAL A 174 -11.63 16.74 -3.00
N ASP A 175 -12.15 15.94 -3.91
CA ASP A 175 -13.31 16.27 -4.78
C ASP A 175 -14.31 15.11 -4.66
N LEU A 176 -15.34 15.31 -3.83
CA LEU A 176 -16.35 14.28 -3.55
C LEU A 176 -17.46 14.25 -4.58
N ASP A 177 -17.60 15.27 -5.42
CA ASP A 177 -18.57 15.30 -6.52
C ASP A 177 -18.08 14.39 -7.66
N ASN A 178 -16.78 14.43 -7.95
CA ASN A 178 -16.13 13.58 -8.93
C ASN A 178 -15.50 12.32 -8.32
N LEU A 179 -15.64 12.08 -7.02
CA LEU A 179 -15.07 10.96 -6.27
C LEU A 179 -13.57 10.81 -6.49
N THR A 180 -12.81 11.91 -6.43
CA THR A 180 -11.36 11.93 -6.71
C THR A 180 -10.53 12.54 -5.59
N LEU A 181 -9.29 12.03 -5.45
CA LEU A 181 -8.25 12.57 -4.58
C LEU A 181 -7.01 12.90 -5.41
N ARG A 182 -6.56 14.15 -5.36
CA ARG A 182 -5.35 14.60 -6.03
C ARG A 182 -4.12 14.38 -5.13
N GLN A 183 -3.45 13.25 -5.29
CA GLN A 183 -2.19 12.95 -4.58
C GLN A 183 -1.01 13.62 -5.28
N TRP A 184 -0.99 14.94 -5.30
CA TRP A 184 0.01 15.72 -6.01
C TRP A 184 1.01 16.34 -5.03
N PRO A 185 2.33 16.07 -5.22
CA PRO A 185 3.37 16.65 -4.37
C PRO A 185 3.36 18.18 -4.33
N GLU A 186 2.94 18.82 -5.42
CA GLU A 186 2.82 20.29 -5.53
C GLU A 186 1.78 20.86 -4.57
N LEU A 187 0.82 20.05 -4.13
CA LEU A 187 -0.17 20.39 -3.10
C LEU A 187 0.29 20.04 -1.68
N GLY A 188 1.56 19.65 -1.51
CA GLY A 188 2.10 19.24 -0.21
C GLY A 188 1.81 17.78 0.18
N VAL A 189 1.26 16.95 -0.73
CA VAL A 189 0.93 15.55 -0.44
C VAL A 189 2.18 14.67 -0.45
N HIS A 190 2.45 14.00 0.67
CA HIS A 190 3.62 13.11 0.81
C HIS A 190 3.39 11.75 0.17
N THR A 191 3.61 11.65 -1.12
CA THR A 191 3.54 10.39 -1.86
C THR A 191 4.86 9.61 -1.82
N LYS A 192 4.80 8.29 -2.02
CA LYS A 192 6.02 7.47 -2.14
C LYS A 192 6.77 7.84 -3.43
N ASN A 193 8.06 8.17 -3.28
CA ASN A 193 8.95 8.58 -4.38
C ASN A 193 8.49 9.86 -5.13
N GLY A 194 7.70 10.73 -4.48
CA GLY A 194 7.21 11.96 -5.12
C GLY A 194 6.26 11.72 -6.31
N LYS A 195 5.66 10.53 -6.43
CA LYS A 195 4.77 10.22 -7.55
C LYS A 195 3.49 11.06 -7.48
N LYS A 196 3.14 11.68 -8.60
CA LYS A 196 1.90 12.40 -8.81
C LYS A 196 0.83 11.45 -9.36
N ALA A 197 -0.34 11.42 -8.74
CA ALA A 197 -1.48 10.63 -9.20
C ALA A 197 -2.81 11.21 -8.74
N THR A 198 -3.86 10.91 -9.49
CA THR A 198 -5.24 11.06 -9.07
C THR A 198 -5.78 9.67 -8.72
N THR A 199 -6.35 9.53 -7.54
CA THR A 199 -6.96 8.30 -7.03
C THR A 199 -8.48 8.48 -7.04
N PHE A 200 -9.19 7.44 -7.44
CA PHE A 200 -10.65 7.41 -7.47
C PHE A 200 -11.19 6.70 -6.24
N LEU A 201 -12.32 7.17 -5.73
CA LEU A 201 -13.03 6.56 -4.60
C LEU A 201 -14.00 5.49 -5.12
N LEU A 202 -14.12 4.38 -4.38
CA LEU A 202 -15.22 3.45 -4.61
C LEU A 202 -16.55 4.17 -4.33
N ASN A 203 -17.50 4.04 -5.24
CA ASN A 203 -18.84 4.63 -5.06
C ASN A 203 -19.71 3.72 -4.19
N LEU A 204 -19.52 3.80 -2.88
CA LEU A 204 -20.29 3.08 -1.86
C LEU A 204 -21.02 4.12 -0.98
N PRO A 205 -22.30 4.43 -1.25
CA PRO A 205 -23.02 5.54 -0.62
C PRO A 205 -22.96 5.53 0.90
N GLU A 206 -23.20 4.38 1.54
CA GLU A 206 -23.18 4.24 3.01
C GLU A 206 -21.80 4.55 3.61
N VAL A 207 -20.72 4.18 2.92
CA VAL A 207 -19.36 4.44 3.37
C VAL A 207 -18.90 5.86 3.02
N LEU A 208 -19.47 6.48 1.99
CA LEU A 208 -19.21 7.87 1.61
C LEU A 208 -19.85 8.87 2.58
N GLU A 209 -20.95 8.51 3.23
CA GLU A 209 -21.70 9.42 4.10
C GLU A 209 -20.85 10.07 5.20
N PRO A 210 -20.10 9.34 6.06
CA PRO A 210 -19.25 9.96 7.07
C PRO A 210 -18.13 10.80 6.45
N VAL A 211 -17.67 10.47 5.23
CA VAL A 211 -16.67 11.27 4.50
C VAL A 211 -17.26 12.62 4.09
N ARG A 212 -18.49 12.65 3.58
CA ARG A 212 -19.19 13.89 3.20
C ARG A 212 -19.44 14.78 4.39
N GLN A 213 -19.94 14.21 5.49
CA GLN A 213 -20.16 14.93 6.75
C GLN A 213 -18.89 15.60 7.26
N TRP A 214 -17.78 14.87 7.30
CA TRP A 214 -16.51 15.42 7.71
C TRP A 214 -15.98 16.48 6.74
N ASP A 215 -16.08 16.24 5.44
CA ASP A 215 -15.66 17.19 4.39
C ASP A 215 -16.39 18.53 4.51
N GLU A 216 -17.70 18.50 4.78
CA GLU A 216 -18.49 19.70 5.01
C GLU A 216 -18.02 20.49 6.24
N ILE A 217 -17.72 19.79 7.34
CA ILE A 217 -17.22 20.41 8.57
C ILE A 217 -15.87 21.12 8.32
N VAL A 218 -14.91 20.43 7.70
CA VAL A 218 -13.57 21.01 7.47
C VAL A 218 -13.59 22.14 6.45
N ARG A 219 -14.41 22.05 5.40
CA ARG A 219 -14.55 23.11 4.39
C ARG A 219 -15.19 24.37 4.94
N LYS A 220 -16.13 24.25 5.87
CA LYS A 220 -16.74 25.41 6.56
C LYS A 220 -15.78 26.09 7.53
N SER A 221 -14.86 25.35 8.12
CA SER A 221 -14.06 25.81 9.26
C SER A 221 -12.61 26.14 8.92
N LEU A 222 -12.07 25.60 7.83
CA LEU A 222 -10.64 25.66 7.51
C LEU A 222 -10.36 26.09 6.08
N PRO A 223 -9.25 26.78 5.80
CA PRO A 223 -8.82 27.07 4.44
C PRO A 223 -8.49 25.79 3.67
N GLY A 224 -8.65 25.82 2.34
CA GLY A 224 -8.44 24.68 1.47
C GLY A 224 -7.03 24.08 1.47
N SER A 225 -6.04 24.83 1.94
CA SER A 225 -4.66 24.36 2.13
C SER A 225 -4.45 23.55 3.42
N SER A 226 -5.41 23.58 4.35
CA SER A 226 -5.36 22.80 5.59
C SER A 226 -5.52 21.31 5.30
N PRO A 227 -4.92 20.43 6.13
CA PRO A 227 -5.08 18.98 5.98
C PRO A 227 -6.55 18.55 6.10
N TRP A 228 -7.02 17.72 5.21
CA TRP A 228 -8.38 17.15 5.29
C TRP A 228 -8.60 16.34 6.58
N TYR A 229 -7.61 15.53 6.98
CA TYR A 229 -7.56 14.89 8.31
C TYR A 229 -7.02 15.91 9.32
N ALA A 230 -7.79 16.96 9.60
CA ALA A 230 -7.37 18.12 10.40
C ALA A 230 -6.96 17.73 11.83
N PRO A 231 -5.93 18.40 12.42
CA PRO A 231 -5.68 18.30 13.85
C PRO A 231 -6.87 18.83 14.64
N ILE A 232 -7.11 18.25 15.81
CA ILE A 232 -8.12 18.70 16.75
C ILE A 232 -7.39 19.13 18.02
N SER A 233 -7.64 20.37 18.44
CA SER A 233 -7.17 20.94 19.68
C SER A 233 -8.27 20.89 20.73
N HIS A 234 -7.86 20.87 22.00
CA HIS A 234 -8.75 20.88 23.14
C HIS A 234 -8.52 22.15 23.94
N SER A 235 -9.58 22.86 24.30
CA SER A 235 -9.54 24.00 25.19
C SER A 235 -10.81 24.05 26.03
N TRP A 236 -10.65 24.15 27.34
CA TRP A 236 -11.76 24.26 28.30
C TRP A 236 -12.86 23.17 28.18
N GLY A 237 -12.46 21.96 27.75
CA GLY A 237 -13.40 20.85 27.53
C GLY A 237 -13.94 20.75 26.10
N ASP A 238 -13.85 21.80 25.31
CA ASP A 238 -14.33 21.81 23.92
C ASP A 238 -13.27 21.32 22.93
N GLN A 239 -13.76 20.71 21.85
CA GLN A 239 -12.95 20.28 20.71
C GLN A 239 -13.15 21.24 19.54
N PHE A 240 -12.07 21.69 18.92
CA PHE A 240 -12.13 22.53 17.73
C PHE A 240 -11.02 22.18 16.73
N LEU A 241 -11.27 22.46 15.46
CA LEU A 241 -10.32 22.22 14.39
C LEU A 241 -9.13 23.18 14.50
N SER A 242 -7.91 22.62 14.43
CA SER A 242 -6.68 23.43 14.41
C SER A 242 -6.21 23.67 12.97
N GLN A 243 -5.74 24.89 12.70
CA GLN A 243 -5.09 25.25 11.43
C GLN A 243 -3.61 24.86 11.39
N GLU A 244 -3.07 24.31 12.48
CA GLU A 244 -1.66 23.94 12.56
C GLU A 244 -1.33 22.83 11.55
N GLN A 245 -0.18 22.98 10.91
CA GLN A 245 0.33 21.93 10.02
C GLN A 245 0.72 20.69 10.84
N PRO A 246 0.35 19.50 10.38
CA PRO A 246 0.62 18.28 11.12
C PRO A 246 2.11 18.00 11.18
N GLY A 247 2.61 17.67 12.38
CA GLY A 247 3.99 17.28 12.59
C GLY A 247 4.36 15.93 11.92
N LYS A 248 5.65 15.60 11.93
CA LYS A 248 6.22 14.37 11.33
C LYS A 248 5.60 13.06 11.84
N THR A 249 4.97 13.07 13.01
CA THR A 249 4.36 11.89 13.65
C THR A 249 2.87 11.71 13.30
N ARG A 250 2.33 12.49 12.36
CA ARG A 250 0.89 12.50 12.04
C ARG A 250 0.34 11.13 11.67
N SER A 251 1.10 10.33 10.90
CA SER A 251 0.69 8.95 10.57
C SER A 251 0.62 8.03 11.79
N GLN A 252 1.44 8.27 12.82
CA GLN A 252 1.37 7.54 14.09
C GLN A 252 0.14 7.97 14.91
N ALA A 253 -0.19 9.27 14.87
CA ALA A 253 -1.41 9.77 15.49
C ALA A 253 -2.66 9.14 14.85
N LEU A 254 -2.74 9.09 13.51
CA LEU A 254 -3.79 8.39 12.79
C LEU A 254 -3.90 6.92 13.24
N GLN A 255 -2.77 6.20 13.32
CA GLN A 255 -2.76 4.81 13.76
C GLN A 255 -3.32 4.63 15.17
N LYS A 256 -2.93 5.49 16.12
CA LYS A 256 -3.47 5.46 17.49
C LYS A 256 -4.97 5.74 17.54
N ARG A 257 -5.43 6.70 16.74
CA ARG A 257 -6.86 7.04 16.66
C ARG A 257 -7.68 5.91 16.05
N LEU A 258 -7.20 5.27 14.99
CA LEU A 258 -7.84 4.09 14.45
C LEU A 258 -7.83 2.92 15.44
N GLN A 259 -6.75 2.74 16.21
CA GLN A 259 -6.70 1.71 17.26
C GLN A 259 -7.82 1.92 18.30
N LEU A 260 -8.06 3.18 18.70
CA LEU A 260 -9.18 3.52 19.58
C LEU A 260 -10.53 3.21 18.92
N LEU A 261 -10.71 3.58 17.65
CA LEU A 261 -11.95 3.33 16.90
C LEU A 261 -12.23 1.82 16.80
N PHE A 262 -11.21 1.00 16.47
CA PHE A 262 -11.34 -0.47 16.47
C PHE A 262 -11.74 -1.01 17.84
N SER A 263 -11.15 -0.49 18.91
CA SER A 263 -11.51 -0.89 20.29
C SER A 263 -12.96 -0.54 20.66
N LEU A 264 -13.44 0.64 20.23
CA LEU A 264 -14.83 1.06 20.43
C LEU A 264 -15.82 0.20 19.63
N ALA A 265 -15.38 -0.32 18.48
CA ALA A 265 -16.16 -1.19 17.61
C ALA A 265 -16.05 -2.68 18.00
N GLU A 266 -15.33 -3.01 19.08
CA GLU A 266 -15.04 -4.39 19.52
C GLU A 266 -14.39 -5.27 18.45
N LEU A 267 -13.55 -4.65 17.60
CA LEU A 267 -12.83 -5.32 16.52
C LEU A 267 -11.33 -5.38 16.82
N ASP A 268 -10.68 -6.44 16.32
CA ASP A 268 -9.22 -6.55 16.35
C ASP A 268 -8.55 -5.47 15.52
N PHE A 269 -7.58 -4.77 16.12
CA PHE A 269 -6.91 -3.66 15.46
C PHE A 269 -6.18 -4.09 14.18
N LYS A 270 -6.46 -3.37 13.10
CA LYS A 270 -5.77 -3.47 11.82
C LYS A 270 -5.16 -2.11 11.44
N SER A 271 -3.88 -2.13 11.03
CA SER A 271 -3.16 -0.89 10.71
C SER A 271 -3.75 -0.19 9.47
N PRO A 272 -3.50 1.13 9.28
CA PRO A 272 -3.99 1.87 8.10
C PRO A 272 -3.66 1.21 6.76
N HIS A 273 -2.54 0.49 6.65
CA HIS A 273 -2.18 -0.22 5.44
C HIS A 273 -3.14 -1.38 5.11
N LYS A 274 -3.82 -1.91 6.11
CA LYS A 274 -4.80 -3.01 5.94
C LYS A 274 -6.12 -2.54 5.32
N PHE A 275 -6.47 -1.27 5.43
CA PHE A 275 -7.56 -0.65 4.66
C PHE A 275 -7.26 -0.63 3.17
N ARG A 276 -6.02 -0.30 2.80
CA ARG A 276 -5.57 -0.36 1.41
C ARG A 276 -5.58 -1.78 0.86
N HIS A 277 -5.23 -2.79 1.68
CA HIS A 277 -5.40 -4.18 1.31
C HIS A 277 -6.89 -4.51 1.10
N GLY A 278 -7.78 -4.04 1.99
CA GLY A 278 -9.22 -4.21 1.87
C GLY A 278 -9.79 -3.59 0.60
N HIS A 279 -9.41 -2.35 0.28
CA HIS A 279 -9.75 -1.69 -0.98
C HIS A 279 -9.33 -2.54 -2.21
N ALA A 280 -8.10 -3.03 -2.19
CA ALA A 280 -7.60 -3.86 -3.29
C ALA A 280 -8.38 -5.17 -3.43
N VAL A 281 -8.56 -5.91 -2.32
CA VAL A 281 -9.32 -7.17 -2.31
C VAL A 281 -10.75 -6.93 -2.76
N TYR A 282 -11.42 -5.90 -2.24
CA TYR A 282 -12.76 -5.54 -2.66
C TYR A 282 -12.83 -5.23 -4.17
N GLY A 283 -11.94 -4.37 -4.67
CA GLY A 283 -11.90 -4.03 -6.09
C GLY A 283 -11.63 -5.25 -6.99
N LEU A 284 -10.70 -6.13 -6.58
CA LEU A 284 -10.38 -7.34 -7.35
C LEU A 284 -11.49 -8.40 -7.33
N LEU A 285 -12.23 -8.51 -6.23
CA LEU A 285 -13.39 -9.41 -6.15
C LEU A 285 -14.53 -8.97 -7.08
N HIS A 286 -14.64 -7.66 -7.34
CA HIS A 286 -15.68 -7.08 -8.22
C HIS A 286 -15.17 -6.85 -9.65
N ALA A 287 -13.89 -7.05 -9.92
CA ALA A 287 -13.31 -6.95 -11.26
C ALA A 287 -13.84 -8.07 -12.16
N GLN A 288 -14.42 -7.69 -13.30
CA GLN A 288 -14.96 -8.61 -14.29
C GLN A 288 -14.00 -8.81 -15.47
N THR A 289 -13.13 -7.83 -15.71
CA THR A 289 -12.21 -7.80 -16.83
C THR A 289 -10.77 -7.56 -16.40
N MET A 290 -9.81 -7.86 -17.27
CA MET A 290 -8.40 -7.47 -17.06
C MET A 290 -8.22 -5.94 -17.01
N ALA A 291 -9.11 -5.18 -17.65
CA ALA A 291 -9.11 -3.73 -17.57
C ALA A 291 -9.47 -3.24 -16.15
N ASP A 292 -10.47 -3.85 -15.51
CA ASP A 292 -10.84 -3.55 -14.13
C ASP A 292 -9.69 -3.90 -13.16
N TYR A 293 -9.07 -5.06 -13.35
CA TYR A 293 -7.88 -5.47 -12.57
C TYR A 293 -6.76 -4.45 -12.69
N LYS A 294 -6.48 -3.99 -13.91
CA LYS A 294 -5.49 -2.94 -14.18
C LYS A 294 -5.90 -1.61 -13.55
N ALA A 295 -7.17 -1.25 -13.60
CA ALA A 295 -7.69 -0.02 -12.99
C ALA A 295 -7.46 -0.02 -11.46
N VAL A 296 -7.74 -1.12 -10.75
CA VAL A 296 -7.44 -1.26 -9.32
C VAL A 296 -5.94 -1.09 -9.05
N SER A 297 -5.08 -1.73 -9.86
CA SER A 297 -3.62 -1.60 -9.73
C SER A 297 -3.15 -0.16 -9.91
N MET A 298 -3.67 0.54 -10.91
CA MET A 298 -3.35 1.96 -11.18
C MET A 298 -3.85 2.87 -10.07
N ASN A 299 -5.07 2.66 -9.58
CA ASN A 299 -5.65 3.41 -8.47
C ASN A 299 -4.80 3.31 -7.20
N LEU A 300 -4.20 2.15 -6.98
CA LEU A 300 -3.23 1.91 -5.91
C LEU A 300 -1.83 2.49 -6.21
N MET A 301 -1.61 3.13 -7.35
CA MET A 301 -0.31 3.66 -7.76
C MET A 301 0.80 2.58 -7.72
N HIS A 302 0.50 1.34 -8.13
CA HIS A 302 1.50 0.29 -8.28
C HIS A 302 2.31 0.51 -9.56
N GLU A 303 3.59 0.17 -9.52
CA GLU A 303 4.51 0.35 -10.68
C GLU A 303 4.26 -0.71 -11.75
N SER A 304 3.79 -1.88 -11.34
CA SER A 304 3.40 -2.97 -12.24
C SER A 304 2.20 -3.72 -11.68
N ILE A 305 1.51 -4.42 -12.55
CA ILE A 305 0.40 -5.31 -12.20
C ILE A 305 0.86 -6.48 -11.33
N GLU A 306 2.12 -6.91 -11.50
CA GLU A 306 2.76 -7.97 -10.72
C GLU A 306 2.77 -7.67 -9.22
N ILE A 307 2.89 -6.38 -8.84
CA ILE A 307 2.83 -5.97 -7.43
C ILE A 307 1.43 -6.23 -6.87
N THR A 308 0.40 -5.97 -7.65
CA THR A 308 -0.99 -6.25 -7.28
C THR A 308 -1.20 -7.75 -7.17
N ASP A 309 -0.77 -8.50 -8.17
CA ASP A 309 -0.89 -9.95 -8.22
C ASP A 309 -0.17 -10.63 -7.05
N SER A 310 1.13 -10.39 -6.90
CA SER A 310 1.94 -11.00 -5.83
C SER A 310 1.48 -10.64 -4.40
N THR A 311 0.81 -9.48 -4.24
CA THR A 311 0.35 -9.01 -2.92
C THR A 311 -1.05 -9.51 -2.60
N TYR A 312 -1.95 -9.52 -3.56
CA TYR A 312 -3.39 -9.72 -3.32
C TYR A 312 -3.96 -11.03 -3.88
N ALA A 313 -3.36 -11.62 -4.92
CA ALA A 313 -3.79 -12.93 -5.40
C ALA A 313 -3.79 -14.01 -4.31
N PRO A 314 -2.81 -14.09 -3.39
CA PRO A 314 -2.87 -15.03 -2.28
C PRO A 314 -4.07 -14.82 -1.33
N MET A 315 -4.60 -13.58 -1.27
CA MET A 315 -5.78 -13.25 -0.44
C MET A 315 -7.09 -13.72 -1.07
N LEU A 316 -7.07 -14.04 -2.36
CA LEU A 316 -8.21 -14.56 -3.13
C LEU A 316 -8.17 -16.09 -3.30
N SER A 317 -7.15 -16.75 -2.76
CA SER A 317 -6.90 -18.17 -3.01
C SER A 317 -7.94 -19.13 -2.41
N SER A 318 -8.75 -18.70 -1.44
CA SER A 318 -9.84 -19.50 -0.90
C SER A 318 -10.89 -19.91 -1.95
N ASP A 319 -11.02 -19.13 -3.02
CA ASP A 319 -12.04 -19.31 -4.05
C ASP A 319 -11.49 -19.97 -5.32
N VAL A 320 -10.24 -20.43 -5.33
CA VAL A 320 -9.58 -20.95 -6.53
C VAL A 320 -10.34 -22.17 -7.08
N GLN A 321 -10.75 -23.07 -6.21
CA GLN A 321 -11.47 -24.29 -6.61
C GLN A 321 -12.81 -23.96 -7.29
N GLU A 322 -13.58 -23.06 -6.70
CA GLU A 322 -14.88 -22.62 -7.22
C GLU A 322 -14.73 -21.87 -8.54
N ARG A 323 -13.72 -21.00 -8.64
CA ARG A 323 -13.40 -20.28 -9.88
C ARG A 323 -12.95 -21.21 -11.00
N ILE A 324 -12.08 -22.18 -10.71
CA ILE A 324 -11.65 -23.20 -11.71
C ILE A 324 -12.86 -24.04 -12.16
N ALA A 325 -13.71 -24.48 -11.22
CA ALA A 325 -14.93 -25.21 -11.56
C ALA A 325 -15.87 -24.36 -12.43
N GLY A 326 -16.01 -23.06 -12.14
CA GLY A 326 -16.80 -22.13 -12.95
C GLY A 326 -16.26 -21.90 -14.37
N LEU A 327 -14.95 -22.03 -14.58
CA LEU A 327 -14.36 -21.94 -15.93
C LEU A 327 -14.70 -23.12 -16.80
N SER A 328 -14.92 -24.30 -16.23
CA SER A 328 -15.26 -25.52 -16.98
C SER A 328 -16.67 -25.48 -17.59
N GLY A 329 -17.56 -24.63 -17.07
CA GLY A 329 -18.94 -24.47 -17.58
C GLY A 329 -19.12 -23.25 -18.52
N LYS A 330 -18.12 -22.41 -18.63
CA LYS A 330 -18.12 -21.28 -19.58
C LYS A 330 -17.50 -21.78 -20.90
N ALA A 331 -18.34 -22.23 -21.83
CA ALA A 331 -17.92 -22.26 -23.23
C ALA A 331 -17.30 -20.90 -23.54
N MET A 332 -16.13 -20.91 -24.20
CA MET A 332 -15.44 -19.69 -24.59
C MET A 332 -16.39 -18.77 -25.34
N SER A 333 -17.02 -17.85 -24.66
CA SER A 333 -17.55 -16.65 -25.29
C SER A 333 -16.33 -15.84 -25.70
N THR A 334 -15.96 -15.92 -26.96
CA THR A 334 -15.04 -15.00 -27.62
C THR A 334 -15.43 -13.58 -27.20
N PRO A 335 -14.50 -12.68 -26.86
CA PRO A 335 -14.82 -11.29 -26.64
C PRO A 335 -15.26 -10.67 -27.98
N GLY A 336 -16.54 -10.66 -28.22
CA GLY A 336 -17.13 -10.19 -29.46
C GLY A 336 -18.26 -11.09 -29.92
N CYS A 337 -19.28 -11.24 -29.09
CA CYS A 337 -20.66 -11.47 -29.49
C CYS A 337 -21.50 -11.75 -28.25
N GLN A 338 -21.96 -10.72 -27.54
CA GLN A 338 -23.26 -10.77 -26.88
C GLN A 338 -24.34 -10.69 -27.96
N ALA A 339 -24.50 -11.77 -28.72
CA ALA A 339 -25.41 -11.83 -29.84
C ALA A 339 -26.84 -12.27 -29.45
N HIS A 340 -27.10 -12.57 -28.18
CA HIS A 340 -28.43 -13.02 -27.76
C HIS A 340 -29.35 -11.92 -27.18
N LEU A 341 -28.81 -10.80 -26.71
CA LEU A 341 -29.65 -9.65 -26.32
C LEU A 341 -29.86 -8.66 -27.49
N VAL A 342 -28.96 -8.67 -28.48
CA VAL A 342 -29.08 -7.82 -29.67
C VAL A 342 -30.11 -8.35 -30.67
N GLY A 343 -30.42 -9.62 -30.67
CA GLY A 343 -31.43 -10.23 -31.54
C GLY A 343 -32.82 -9.70 -31.27
N ASP A 344 -33.25 -9.75 -30.02
CA ASP A 344 -34.60 -9.34 -29.61
C ASP A 344 -34.81 -7.84 -29.69
N GLU A 345 -33.78 -7.02 -29.36
CA GLU A 345 -33.81 -5.57 -29.50
C GLU A 345 -33.74 -5.14 -30.97
N LEU A 346 -32.93 -5.82 -31.81
CA LEU A 346 -32.87 -5.55 -33.26
C LEU A 346 -34.15 -5.92 -33.94
N GLU A 347 -34.72 -7.07 -33.60
CA GLU A 347 -36.00 -7.52 -34.12
C GLU A 347 -37.13 -6.60 -33.70
N SER A 348 -37.16 -6.14 -32.45
CA SER A 348 -38.08 -5.15 -31.94
C SER A 348 -37.91 -3.79 -32.62
N PHE A 349 -36.69 -3.38 -32.95
CA PHE A 349 -36.40 -2.15 -33.66
C PHE A 349 -36.82 -2.25 -35.13
N LEU A 350 -36.47 -3.31 -35.81
CA LEU A 350 -36.84 -3.55 -37.20
C LEU A 350 -38.37 -3.61 -37.36
N ASN A 351 -39.09 -4.22 -36.44
CA ASN A 351 -40.55 -4.33 -36.47
C ASN A 351 -41.28 -2.97 -36.25
N LYS A 352 -40.56 -1.94 -35.74
CA LYS A 352 -41.10 -0.56 -35.62
C LYS A 352 -40.88 0.32 -36.85
N LEU A 353 -40.08 -0.15 -37.82
CA LEU A 353 -39.83 0.53 -39.09
C LEU A 353 -40.87 0.17 -40.16
N ASP A 354 -41.15 1.12 -41.04
CA ASP A 354 -41.92 0.80 -42.26
C ASP A 354 -41.16 -0.13 -43.19
N HIS A 355 -41.86 -0.83 -44.08
CA HIS A 355 -41.34 -1.88 -44.92
C HIS A 355 -40.15 -1.44 -45.80
N GLU A 356 -40.07 -0.17 -46.21
CA GLU A 356 -39.00 0.34 -47.05
C GLU A 356 -37.73 0.63 -46.23
N SER A 357 -37.89 1.14 -45.01
CA SER A 357 -36.83 1.37 -44.03
C SER A 357 -36.24 0.05 -43.51
N GLN A 358 -37.08 -0.97 -43.31
CA GLN A 358 -36.60 -2.33 -42.99
C GLN A 358 -35.68 -2.91 -44.08
N LYS A 359 -36.08 -2.76 -45.34
CA LYS A 359 -35.33 -3.26 -46.50
C LYS A 359 -33.97 -2.52 -46.62
N ARG A 360 -33.93 -1.22 -46.41
CA ARG A 360 -32.67 -0.43 -46.41
C ARG A 360 -31.72 -0.83 -45.26
N ALA A 361 -32.25 -1.06 -44.07
CA ALA A 361 -31.48 -1.47 -42.92
C ALA A 361 -30.87 -2.86 -43.15
N LEU A 362 -31.61 -3.82 -43.69
CA LEU A 362 -31.14 -5.15 -44.04
C LEU A 362 -30.02 -5.14 -45.10
N ILE A 363 -30.15 -4.29 -46.12
CA ILE A 363 -29.14 -4.11 -47.17
C ILE A 363 -27.85 -3.53 -46.56
N PHE A 364 -27.96 -2.49 -45.71
CA PHE A 364 -26.82 -1.88 -45.06
C PHE A 364 -26.08 -2.84 -44.13
N ILE A 365 -26.79 -3.69 -43.38
CA ILE A 365 -26.20 -4.72 -42.52
C ILE A 365 -25.50 -5.78 -43.36
N ALA A 366 -26.13 -6.24 -44.47
CA ALA A 366 -25.55 -7.22 -45.36
C ALA A 366 -24.26 -6.73 -46.05
N GLU A 367 -24.21 -5.46 -46.45
CA GLU A 367 -23.01 -4.85 -47.04
C GLU A 367 -21.86 -4.71 -46.05
N ARG A 368 -22.15 -4.50 -44.78
CA ARG A 368 -21.10 -4.44 -43.71
C ARG A 368 -20.59 -5.81 -43.24
N LEU A 369 -21.41 -6.86 -43.37
CA LEU A 369 -21.01 -8.21 -43.03
C LEU A 369 -20.22 -8.90 -44.19
N ALA A 370 -20.25 -8.31 -45.40
CA ALA A 370 -19.51 -8.80 -46.58
C ALA A 370 -18.11 -8.13 -46.73
N GLN A 371 -17.74 -7.18 -45.90
CA GLN A 371 -16.42 -6.55 -45.77
C GLN A 371 -15.66 -7.15 -44.58
#